data_e5b6d7b3a8079ca8868ef0e065577b2e
#
_entry.id   e5b6d7b3a8079ca8868ef0e065577b2e
#
_cell.length_a   1.000
_cell.length_b   1.000
_cell.length_c   1.000
_cell.angle_alpha   90.00
_cell.angle_beta   90.00
_cell.angle_gamma   90.00
#
_symmetry.space_group_name_H-M   'P 1'
#
loop_
_entity.id
_entity.type
_entity.pdbx_description
1 polymer ?
#
loop_
_entity_poly.entity_id
_entity_poly.type
_entity_poly.pdbx_seq_one_letter_code
_entity_poly.pdbx_strand_id
1 'polypeptide(L)'
;PMSTNVLAAAGIGAAVLGGLYVMMSSKKGPIFLDKTRQQAPLIEKIQLSHDTYLYRFGLPGKSHVLGLPVGKHFKIFGPMPDPAKKGEWNGREDAEQVDPRSDGLVERKYTPTSSDDDLGHFDLVIKVYRPGDTYTPSRPFADGGKMSRYVDTLKIGDMLDLQGPFGHIEYMGKGQFESSRKELPVVTCVGMVAGGTGITPMLQIINAIMKDKNDPTTVRLLFANQTEDDILLREMLDDLVKKHPKRIEVFYTLDRPPAGWSGFSGFVTDEMLLEAMPKAGSESVVLMCGPPVMMDRAVKPNLEKLGFDKSQMLAF
;
A
#
# COMPACT_ATOMS: atom_id res chain seq x y z
N PRO A 1 8.17 -74.54 27.69
CA PRO A 1 7.24 -73.63 28.33
C PRO A 1 7.67 -72.20 28.27
N MET A 2 6.70 -71.37 28.09
CA MET A 2 6.71 -69.93 28.27
C MET A 2 7.27 -69.14 27.08
N SER A 3 6.47 -68.65 26.16
CA SER A 3 5.46 -67.59 26.17
C SER A 3 6.02 -66.23 26.69
N THR A 4 6.08 -65.20 25.96
CA THR A 4 5.05 -64.13 25.89
C THR A 4 5.64 -62.85 25.34
N ASN A 5 4.99 -62.34 24.36
CA ASN A 5 4.61 -60.94 24.10
C ASN A 5 5.54 -59.81 24.54
N VAL A 6 6.06 -59.08 23.56
CA VAL A 6 6.18 -57.61 23.59
C VAL A 6 5.74 -57.04 22.24
N LEU A 7 4.51 -56.57 22.20
CA LEU A 7 4.00 -55.65 21.19
C LEU A 7 3.26 -54.55 21.96
N ALA A 8 3.54 -53.31 21.57
CA ALA A 8 2.81 -52.07 21.90
C ALA A 8 3.56 -51.06 22.77
N ALA A 9 4.30 -50.18 22.09
CA ALA A 9 4.46 -48.76 22.52
C ALA A 9 5.14 -47.96 21.42
N ALA A 10 4.41 -47.72 20.32
CA ALA A 10 4.78 -46.67 19.33
C ALA A 10 3.50 -46.00 18.89
N GLY A 11 3.12 -44.93 19.54
CA GLY A 11 1.91 -44.22 19.14
C GLY A 11 1.43 -43.10 20.06
N ILE A 12 2.28 -42.39 20.77
CA ILE A 12 1.88 -41.14 21.48
C ILE A 12 3.10 -40.20 21.49
N GLY A 13 3.49 -39.65 20.37
CA GLY A 13 4.61 -38.71 20.29
C GLY A 13 4.44 -37.57 19.29
N ALA A 14 3.42 -37.65 18.42
CA ALA A 14 3.27 -36.69 17.32
C ALA A 14 2.22 -35.60 17.54
N ALA A 15 1.39 -35.69 18.61
CA ALA A 15 0.31 -34.72 18.82
C ALA A 15 0.63 -33.58 19.79
N VAL A 16 1.78 -33.58 20.46
CA VAL A 16 2.11 -32.56 21.49
C VAL A 16 3.01 -31.47 20.93
N LEU A 17 3.68 -31.66 19.80
CA LEU A 17 4.55 -30.64 19.17
C LEU A 17 3.80 -29.65 18.26
N GLY A 18 2.60 -29.99 17.80
CA GLY A 18 1.75 -29.09 17.01
C GLY A 18 1.00 -28.04 17.84
N GLY A 19 0.79 -28.30 19.13
CA GLY A 19 0.03 -27.42 20.02
C GLY A 19 0.84 -26.30 20.67
N LEU A 20 2.16 -26.38 20.71
CA LEU A 20 3.04 -25.35 21.32
C LEU A 20 3.50 -24.26 20.35
N TYR A 21 3.40 -24.48 19.04
CA TYR A 21 3.79 -23.46 18.04
C TYR A 21 2.73 -22.37 17.84
N VAL A 22 1.49 -22.62 18.26
CA VAL A 22 0.38 -21.65 18.18
C VAL A 22 0.34 -20.66 19.37
N MET A 23 1.11 -20.91 20.43
CA MET A 23 1.05 -20.10 21.67
C MET A 23 2.15 -19.03 21.84
N MET A 24 3.02 -18.84 20.88
CA MET A 24 3.98 -17.71 20.88
C MET A 24 3.65 -16.64 19.84
N SER A 25 2.41 -16.53 19.41
CA SER A 25 1.92 -15.33 18.74
C SER A 25 1.83 -14.23 19.79
N SER A 26 2.69 -13.23 19.68
CA SER A 26 2.64 -11.99 20.45
C SER A 26 1.20 -11.57 20.71
N LYS A 27 0.87 -11.21 21.94
CA LYS A 27 -0.44 -10.64 22.31
C LYS A 27 -0.67 -9.33 21.53
N LYS A 28 -1.08 -9.45 20.27
CA LYS A 28 -1.64 -8.31 19.55
C LYS A 28 -2.86 -7.87 20.32
N GLY A 29 -3.04 -6.56 20.49
CA GLY A 29 -4.22 -6.01 21.15
C GLY A 29 -5.51 -6.37 20.40
N PRO A 30 -6.69 -5.95 20.91
CA PRO A 30 -7.95 -6.16 20.22
C PRO A 30 -7.90 -5.60 18.81
N ILE A 31 -8.37 -6.40 17.83
CA ILE A 31 -8.40 -6.04 16.41
C ILE A 31 -9.61 -5.14 16.15
N PHE A 32 -9.41 -4.04 15.42
CA PHE A 32 -10.46 -3.10 15.07
C PHE A 32 -11.22 -3.52 13.82
N LEU A 33 -10.52 -3.82 12.69
CA LEU A 33 -11.17 -4.16 11.43
C LEU A 33 -11.78 -5.58 11.48
N ASP A 34 -13.09 -5.68 11.26
CA ASP A 34 -13.87 -6.94 11.30
C ASP A 34 -14.72 -7.18 10.05
N LYS A 35 -14.43 -6.47 8.95
CA LYS A 35 -15.15 -6.46 7.67
C LYS A 35 -16.51 -5.76 7.69
N THR A 36 -17.01 -5.29 8.86
CA THR A 36 -18.17 -4.42 8.92
C THR A 36 -17.78 -2.95 8.70
N ARG A 37 -18.76 -2.08 8.45
CA ARG A 37 -18.54 -0.64 8.43
C ARG A 37 -18.38 -0.13 9.86
N GLN A 38 -17.29 0.58 10.09
CA GLN A 38 -16.87 1.10 11.38
C GLN A 38 -16.54 2.58 11.28
N GLN A 39 -16.39 3.25 12.40
CA GLN A 39 -16.05 4.67 12.48
C GLN A 39 -14.82 4.88 13.35
N ALA A 40 -13.95 5.81 12.91
CA ALA A 40 -12.76 6.22 13.65
C ALA A 40 -12.65 7.73 13.70
N PRO A 41 -12.42 8.36 14.88
CA PRO A 41 -12.28 9.80 15.01
C PRO A 41 -10.95 10.29 14.47
N LEU A 42 -10.96 11.41 13.75
CA LEU A 42 -9.73 12.14 13.42
C LEU A 42 -9.15 12.72 14.73
N ILE A 43 -7.93 12.36 15.07
CA ILE A 43 -7.27 12.83 16.31
C ILE A 43 -6.08 13.76 16.06
N GLU A 44 -5.50 13.71 14.85
CA GLU A 44 -4.38 14.58 14.47
C GLU A 44 -4.36 14.80 12.95
N LYS A 45 -3.96 16.00 12.51
CA LYS A 45 -3.76 16.35 11.10
C LYS A 45 -2.44 17.12 10.98
N ILE A 46 -1.48 16.59 10.24
CA ILE A 46 -0.13 17.16 10.05
C ILE A 46 0.08 17.42 8.57
N GLN A 47 0.49 18.64 8.21
CA GLN A 47 0.87 18.95 6.84
C GLN A 47 2.27 18.40 6.54
N LEU A 48 2.41 17.60 5.48
CA LEU A 48 3.67 17.01 5.05
C LEU A 48 4.28 17.75 3.86
N SER A 49 3.43 18.27 2.95
CA SER A 49 3.83 19.10 1.81
C SER A 49 2.74 20.12 1.49
N HIS A 50 2.88 20.86 0.39
CA HIS A 50 1.92 21.90 -0.03
C HIS A 50 0.49 21.38 -0.22
N ASP A 51 0.31 20.11 -0.55
CA ASP A 51 -0.99 19.49 -0.83
C ASP A 51 -1.19 18.12 -0.15
N THR A 52 -0.25 17.66 0.67
CA THR A 52 -0.30 16.34 1.30
C THR A 52 -0.27 16.44 2.81
N TYR A 53 -1.12 15.65 3.44
CA TYR A 53 -1.30 15.62 4.89
C TYR A 53 -1.25 14.19 5.41
N LEU A 54 -0.75 14.04 6.64
CA LEU A 54 -0.96 12.87 7.47
C LEU A 54 -2.21 13.10 8.32
N TYR A 55 -3.17 12.20 8.21
CA TYR A 55 -4.38 12.15 9.01
C TYR A 55 -4.28 10.95 9.94
N ARG A 56 -4.24 11.19 11.25
CA ARG A 56 -4.24 10.16 12.27
C ARG A 56 -5.63 9.95 12.82
N PHE A 57 -6.09 8.71 12.77
CA PHE A 57 -7.40 8.31 13.29
C PHE A 57 -7.23 7.43 14.51
N GLY A 58 -8.02 7.71 15.56
CA GLY A 58 -8.00 6.95 16.81
C GLY A 58 -8.73 5.62 16.71
N LEU A 59 -8.22 4.61 17.38
CA LEU A 59 -8.88 3.34 17.62
C LEU A 59 -9.62 3.36 18.98
N PRO A 60 -10.58 2.43 19.25
CA PRO A 60 -11.41 2.47 20.46
C PRO A 60 -10.64 2.44 21.79
N GLY A 61 -9.41 1.99 21.80
CA GLY A 61 -8.57 1.97 22.99
C GLY A 61 -7.09 1.95 22.65
N LYS A 62 -6.27 2.42 23.60
CA LYS A 62 -4.80 2.57 23.43
C LYS A 62 -4.04 1.27 23.11
N SER A 63 -4.62 0.11 23.36
CA SER A 63 -4.04 -1.20 23.06
C SER A 63 -4.58 -1.84 21.79
N HIS A 64 -5.56 -1.21 21.11
CA HIS A 64 -6.12 -1.75 19.88
C HIS A 64 -5.10 -1.67 18.75
N VAL A 65 -5.15 -2.66 17.87
CA VAL A 65 -4.47 -2.67 16.58
C VAL A 65 -5.49 -2.50 15.46
N LEU A 66 -5.07 -1.92 14.34
CA LEU A 66 -5.94 -1.80 13.18
C LEU A 66 -6.39 -3.17 12.66
N GLY A 67 -5.48 -4.17 12.65
CA GLY A 67 -5.76 -5.52 12.17
C GLY A 67 -5.78 -5.62 10.65
N LEU A 68 -4.96 -4.83 9.98
CA LEU A 68 -4.82 -4.84 8.52
C LEU A 68 -3.60 -5.69 8.12
N PRO A 69 -3.79 -6.86 7.48
CA PRO A 69 -2.69 -7.66 6.98
C PRO A 69 -1.83 -6.88 5.96
N VAL A 70 -0.53 -7.14 5.95
CA VAL A 70 0.43 -6.45 5.09
C VAL A 70 0.12 -6.71 3.61
N GLY A 71 -0.04 -5.65 2.82
CA GLY A 71 -0.49 -5.73 1.41
C GLY A 71 -2.00 -5.57 1.23
N LYS A 72 -2.78 -5.52 2.31
CA LYS A 72 -4.21 -5.22 2.25
C LYS A 72 -4.48 -3.72 2.38
N HIS A 73 -5.71 -3.34 2.04
CA HIS A 73 -6.23 -2.00 2.19
C HIS A 73 -7.60 -2.04 2.88
N PHE A 74 -8.10 -0.89 3.27
CA PHE A 74 -9.50 -0.70 3.62
C PHE A 74 -10.11 0.37 2.71
N LYS A 75 -11.43 0.43 2.70
CA LYS A 75 -12.20 1.46 2.02
C LYS A 75 -12.63 2.50 3.03
N ILE A 76 -12.62 3.76 2.62
CA ILE A 76 -13.28 4.84 3.34
C ILE A 76 -14.47 5.34 2.54
N PHE A 77 -15.44 5.89 3.25
CA PHE A 77 -16.70 6.35 2.71
C PHE A 77 -16.94 7.79 3.14
N GLY A 78 -17.45 8.59 2.20
CA GLY A 78 -17.77 9.98 2.50
C GLY A 78 -18.77 10.56 1.52
N PRO A 79 -19.37 11.70 1.84
CA PRO A 79 -20.31 12.37 0.96
C PRO A 79 -19.62 12.82 -0.33
N MET A 80 -20.36 12.80 -1.42
CA MET A 80 -19.93 13.38 -2.69
C MET A 80 -19.86 14.91 -2.54
N PRO A 81 -18.71 15.54 -2.80
CA PRO A 81 -18.67 17.00 -2.88
C PRO A 81 -19.48 17.49 -4.09
N ASP A 82 -20.02 18.71 -4.02
CA ASP A 82 -20.74 19.31 -5.12
C ASP A 82 -19.82 19.54 -6.32
N PRO A 83 -20.21 19.09 -7.54
CA PRO A 83 -19.47 19.36 -8.76
C PRO A 83 -19.70 20.79 -9.25
N ALA A 84 -18.73 21.35 -9.97
CA ALA A 84 -18.89 22.66 -10.62
C ALA A 84 -20.02 22.66 -11.69
N LYS A 85 -20.21 21.50 -12.34
CA LYS A 85 -21.30 21.28 -13.30
C LYS A 85 -22.00 19.96 -13.01
N LYS A 86 -23.31 20.01 -12.83
CA LYS A 86 -24.13 18.83 -12.53
C LYS A 86 -23.99 17.77 -13.64
N GLY A 87 -23.73 16.52 -13.23
CA GLY A 87 -23.56 15.39 -14.15
C GLY A 87 -22.14 15.23 -14.69
N GLU A 88 -21.22 16.13 -14.34
CA GLU A 88 -19.82 16.07 -14.74
C GLU A 88 -18.90 16.06 -13.51
N TRP A 89 -17.70 15.54 -13.69
CA TRP A 89 -16.61 15.67 -12.73
C TRP A 89 -15.30 15.92 -13.48
N ASN A 90 -14.61 17.02 -13.15
CA ASN A 90 -13.41 17.44 -13.87
C ASN A 90 -13.61 17.51 -15.39
N GLY A 91 -14.74 18.08 -15.83
CA GLY A 91 -15.08 18.26 -17.24
C GLY A 91 -15.42 16.99 -18.00
N ARG A 92 -15.75 15.90 -17.31
CA ARG A 92 -16.18 14.63 -17.92
C ARG A 92 -17.50 14.19 -17.33
N GLU A 93 -18.31 13.53 -18.18
CA GLU A 93 -19.45 12.78 -17.70
C GLU A 93 -19.00 11.79 -16.63
N ASP A 94 -19.59 11.87 -15.46
CA ASP A 94 -19.22 11.06 -14.29
C ASP A 94 -20.28 10.02 -14.02
N ALA A 95 -20.13 8.84 -14.65
CA ALA A 95 -20.98 7.69 -14.40
C ALA A 95 -20.82 7.10 -12.99
N GLU A 96 -19.71 7.46 -12.28
CA GLU A 96 -19.38 6.97 -10.94
C GLU A 96 -19.54 8.06 -9.87
N GLN A 97 -20.46 8.99 -10.05
CA GLN A 97 -20.64 10.08 -9.08
C GLN A 97 -20.89 9.54 -7.67
N VAL A 98 -21.67 8.47 -7.61
CA VAL A 98 -22.05 7.81 -6.35
C VAL A 98 -21.88 6.31 -6.55
N ASP A 99 -21.34 5.61 -5.56
CA ASP A 99 -21.41 4.15 -5.53
C ASP A 99 -22.84 3.73 -5.20
N PRO A 100 -23.59 3.09 -6.12
CA PRO A 100 -24.99 2.72 -5.89
C PRO A 100 -25.18 1.73 -4.74
N ARG A 101 -24.09 1.10 -4.25
CA ARG A 101 -24.11 0.18 -3.10
C ARG A 101 -23.82 0.84 -1.77
N SER A 102 -23.45 2.11 -1.76
CA SER A 102 -22.95 2.82 -0.59
C SER A 102 -23.85 3.97 -0.11
N ASP A 103 -25.16 3.87 -0.29
CA ASP A 103 -26.14 4.84 0.20
C ASP A 103 -25.90 6.28 -0.28
N GLY A 104 -25.39 6.45 -1.46
CA GLY A 104 -25.08 7.75 -2.02
C GLY A 104 -23.69 8.27 -1.65
N LEU A 105 -22.86 7.45 -1.02
CA LEU A 105 -21.50 7.82 -0.64
C LEU A 105 -20.48 7.46 -1.71
N VAL A 106 -19.41 8.22 -1.78
CA VAL A 106 -18.20 7.87 -2.53
C VAL A 106 -17.38 6.91 -1.68
N GLU A 107 -16.90 5.82 -2.27
CA GLU A 107 -15.90 4.94 -1.63
C GLU A 107 -14.53 5.06 -2.33
N ARG A 108 -13.45 5.02 -1.56
CA ARG A 108 -12.07 4.93 -2.08
C ARG A 108 -11.23 4.03 -1.20
N LYS A 109 -10.28 3.35 -1.82
CA LYS A 109 -9.33 2.46 -1.15
C LYS A 109 -8.18 3.27 -0.57
N TYR A 110 -7.75 2.91 0.64
CA TYR A 110 -6.58 3.49 1.29
C TYR A 110 -5.75 2.43 1.98
N THR A 111 -4.44 2.59 1.91
CA THR A 111 -3.47 1.79 2.65
C THR A 111 -2.81 2.70 3.67
N PRO A 112 -2.89 2.41 4.98
CA PRO A 112 -2.25 3.21 6.01
C PRO A 112 -0.72 3.08 5.91
N THR A 113 -0.03 4.12 6.35
CA THR A 113 1.43 4.13 6.48
C THR A 113 1.90 3.63 7.84
N SER A 114 1.02 3.62 8.84
CA SER A 114 1.21 2.94 10.12
C SER A 114 1.00 1.43 10.00
N SER A 115 1.46 0.69 11.00
CA SER A 115 1.34 -0.77 11.12
C SER A 115 0.58 -1.16 12.39
N ASP A 116 0.34 -2.46 12.59
CA ASP A 116 -0.24 -3.00 13.83
C ASP A 116 0.68 -2.89 15.06
N ASP A 117 1.88 -2.34 14.89
CA ASP A 117 2.76 -1.98 16.04
C ASP A 117 2.43 -0.60 16.60
N ASP A 118 1.74 0.23 15.81
CA ASP A 118 1.28 1.57 16.18
C ASP A 118 -0.06 1.44 16.88
N LEU A 119 -0.03 1.22 18.20
CA LEU A 119 -1.23 0.92 18.99
C LEU A 119 -2.11 2.15 19.16
N GLY A 120 -3.41 1.93 19.14
CA GLY A 120 -4.43 2.95 19.45
C GLY A 120 -4.75 3.93 18.34
N HIS A 121 -4.10 3.83 17.18
CA HIS A 121 -4.35 4.69 16.02
C HIS A 121 -3.92 4.05 14.69
N PHE A 122 -4.29 4.69 13.59
CA PHE A 122 -3.72 4.45 12.27
C PHE A 122 -3.54 5.76 11.51
N ASP A 123 -2.56 5.80 10.60
CA ASP A 123 -2.17 6.98 9.86
C ASP A 123 -2.44 6.82 8.36
N LEU A 124 -3.09 7.81 7.77
CA LEU A 124 -3.27 7.93 6.32
C LEU A 124 -2.49 9.13 5.79
N VAL A 125 -1.64 8.89 4.81
CA VAL A 125 -1.01 9.96 4.03
C VAL A 125 -1.84 10.19 2.78
N ILE A 126 -2.44 11.37 2.68
CA ILE A 126 -3.39 11.71 1.62
C ILE A 126 -2.97 13.00 0.93
N LYS A 127 -2.80 12.92 -0.40
CA LYS A 127 -2.70 14.09 -1.27
C LYS A 127 -4.10 14.65 -1.51
N VAL A 128 -4.28 15.93 -1.24
CA VAL A 128 -5.55 16.63 -1.42
C VAL A 128 -5.56 17.33 -2.77
N TYR A 129 -6.43 16.87 -3.64
CA TYR A 129 -6.66 17.47 -4.95
C TYR A 129 -7.75 18.54 -4.82
N ARG A 130 -7.36 19.82 -4.84
CA ARG A 130 -8.30 20.94 -4.68
C ARG A 130 -8.91 21.35 -6.03
N PRO A 131 -10.10 21.96 -6.02
CA PRO A 131 -10.67 22.56 -7.22
C PRO A 131 -9.69 23.58 -7.85
N GLY A 132 -9.46 23.43 -9.15
CA GLY A 132 -8.54 24.29 -9.89
C GLY A 132 -7.09 23.81 -9.90
N ASP A 133 -6.71 22.81 -9.11
CA ASP A 133 -5.39 22.19 -9.22
C ASP A 133 -5.19 21.63 -10.64
N THR A 134 -3.99 21.76 -11.19
CA THR A 134 -3.67 21.21 -12.49
C THR A 134 -2.94 19.89 -12.33
N TYR A 135 -3.58 18.80 -12.72
CA TYR A 135 -2.91 17.49 -12.77
C TYR A 135 -1.92 17.38 -13.92
N THR A 136 -2.29 17.97 -15.06
CA THR A 136 -1.41 18.23 -16.20
C THR A 136 -1.86 19.54 -16.84
N PRO A 137 -0.99 20.27 -17.60
CA PRO A 137 -1.39 21.48 -18.30
C PRO A 137 -2.61 21.33 -19.19
N SER A 138 -2.88 20.12 -19.67
CA SER A 138 -4.02 19.78 -20.56
C SER A 138 -5.28 19.31 -19.83
N ARG A 139 -5.26 19.21 -18.47
CA ARG A 139 -6.40 18.70 -17.69
C ARG A 139 -6.49 19.40 -16.36
N PRO A 140 -7.17 20.53 -16.29
CA PRO A 140 -7.51 21.16 -15.00
C PRO A 140 -8.43 20.23 -14.20
N PHE A 141 -8.15 20.10 -12.91
CA PHE A 141 -9.03 19.45 -11.94
C PHE A 141 -10.05 20.48 -11.45
N ALA A 142 -11.04 20.80 -12.29
CA ALA A 142 -12.05 21.82 -11.97
C ALA A 142 -12.76 21.51 -10.64
N ASP A 143 -13.05 20.23 -10.38
CA ASP A 143 -13.74 19.77 -9.18
C ASP A 143 -12.81 19.19 -8.13
N GLY A 144 -11.55 18.94 -8.46
CA GLY A 144 -10.58 18.28 -7.58
C GLY A 144 -10.86 16.78 -7.34
N GLY A 145 -10.44 16.26 -6.21
CA GLY A 145 -10.63 14.87 -5.80
C GLY A 145 -11.89 14.68 -4.97
N LYS A 146 -12.72 13.69 -5.28
CA LYS A 146 -13.96 13.40 -4.55
C LYS A 146 -13.71 13.14 -3.05
N MET A 147 -12.91 12.12 -2.74
CA MET A 147 -12.66 11.69 -1.38
C MET A 147 -11.64 12.58 -0.65
N SER A 148 -10.58 12.99 -1.32
CA SER A 148 -9.54 13.81 -0.69
C SER A 148 -10.07 15.19 -0.26
N ARG A 149 -11.00 15.79 -1.00
CA ARG A 149 -11.71 17.02 -0.59
C ARG A 149 -12.53 16.79 0.67
N TYR A 150 -13.29 15.69 0.72
CA TYR A 150 -14.08 15.34 1.91
C TYR A 150 -13.18 15.17 3.13
N VAL A 151 -12.13 14.35 3.03
CA VAL A 151 -11.20 14.14 4.15
C VAL A 151 -10.54 15.45 4.60
N ASP A 152 -10.23 16.36 3.68
CA ASP A 152 -9.63 17.66 4.00
C ASP A 152 -10.56 18.55 4.83
N THR A 153 -11.88 18.38 4.74
CA THR A 153 -12.87 19.12 5.54
C THR A 153 -13.01 18.62 6.97
N LEU A 154 -12.53 17.40 7.28
CA LEU A 154 -12.66 16.84 8.61
C LEU A 154 -11.88 17.65 9.64
N LYS A 155 -12.50 17.84 10.79
CA LYS A 155 -11.94 18.48 11.99
C LYS A 155 -11.58 17.41 13.02
N ILE A 156 -10.69 17.75 13.94
CA ILE A 156 -10.38 16.87 15.08
C ILE A 156 -11.68 16.50 15.82
N GLY A 157 -11.91 15.20 16.00
CA GLY A 157 -13.12 14.64 16.58
C GLY A 157 -14.16 14.15 15.57
N ASP A 158 -14.10 14.58 14.30
CA ASP A 158 -15.01 14.09 13.27
C ASP A 158 -14.73 12.60 12.96
N MET A 159 -15.80 11.87 12.66
CA MET A 159 -15.74 10.43 12.41
C MET A 159 -15.55 10.13 10.94
N LEU A 160 -14.62 9.25 10.62
CA LEU A 160 -14.41 8.69 9.30
C LEU A 160 -15.03 7.29 9.22
N ASP A 161 -15.91 7.08 8.26
CA ASP A 161 -16.44 5.74 7.95
C ASP A 161 -15.42 4.93 7.17
N LEU A 162 -15.16 3.70 7.64
CA LEU A 162 -14.24 2.78 6.98
C LEU A 162 -14.71 1.33 7.06
N GLN A 163 -14.18 0.50 6.16
CA GLN A 163 -14.48 -0.93 6.11
C GLN A 163 -13.29 -1.70 5.56
N GLY A 164 -12.92 -2.81 6.18
CA GLY A 164 -11.82 -3.67 5.74
C GLY A 164 -11.63 -4.88 6.66
N PRO A 165 -10.60 -5.70 6.39
CA PRO A 165 -9.61 -5.58 5.31
C PRO A 165 -10.12 -6.07 3.96
N PHE A 166 -9.57 -5.49 2.88
CA PHE A 166 -9.77 -5.89 1.48
C PHE A 166 -8.43 -6.02 0.76
N GLY A 167 -8.46 -6.55 -0.46
CA GLY A 167 -7.28 -6.73 -1.32
C GLY A 167 -7.01 -8.20 -1.59
N HIS A 168 -6.29 -8.45 -2.68
CA HIS A 168 -5.97 -9.80 -3.15
C HIS A 168 -4.51 -10.19 -2.95
N ILE A 169 -3.68 -9.26 -2.47
CA ILE A 169 -2.26 -9.47 -2.19
C ILE A 169 -2.05 -9.40 -0.68
N GLU A 170 -1.24 -10.31 -0.14
CA GLU A 170 -0.80 -10.30 1.24
C GLU A 170 0.66 -10.74 1.31
N TYR A 171 1.48 -10.02 2.06
CA TYR A 171 2.88 -10.38 2.33
C TYR A 171 2.96 -11.13 3.64
N MET A 172 3.43 -12.38 3.58
CA MET A 172 3.51 -13.29 4.72
C MET A 172 4.90 -13.29 5.39
N GLY A 173 5.85 -12.52 4.87
CA GLY A 173 7.25 -12.50 5.31
C GLY A 173 8.15 -13.40 4.48
N LYS A 174 9.47 -13.15 4.53
CA LYS A 174 10.53 -13.94 3.90
C LYS A 174 10.29 -14.21 2.41
N GLY A 175 9.82 -13.19 1.68
CA GLY A 175 9.55 -13.28 0.25
C GLY A 175 8.29 -14.05 -0.13
N GLN A 176 7.49 -14.48 0.84
CA GLN A 176 6.25 -15.20 0.57
C GLN A 176 5.09 -14.22 0.42
N PHE A 177 4.39 -14.34 -0.71
CA PHE A 177 3.16 -13.62 -0.98
C PHE A 177 1.99 -14.59 -1.15
N GLU A 178 0.83 -14.23 -0.61
CA GLU A 178 -0.43 -14.87 -0.93
C GLU A 178 -1.26 -13.98 -1.86
N SER A 179 -1.92 -14.61 -2.83
CA SER A 179 -2.86 -13.92 -3.70
C SER A 179 -4.08 -14.79 -3.94
N SER A 180 -5.27 -14.20 -3.74
CA SER A 180 -6.52 -14.88 -4.07
C SER A 180 -6.75 -15.08 -5.57
N ARG A 181 -5.87 -14.52 -6.42
CA ARG A 181 -6.01 -14.55 -7.89
C ARG A 181 -5.03 -15.51 -8.57
N LYS A 182 -3.92 -15.83 -7.94
CA LYS A 182 -2.86 -16.67 -8.52
C LYS A 182 -1.90 -17.21 -7.46
N GLU A 183 -1.28 -18.34 -7.74
CA GLU A 183 -0.13 -18.81 -6.99
C GLU A 183 1.09 -17.93 -7.25
N LEU A 184 1.88 -17.70 -6.21
CA LEU A 184 3.07 -16.87 -6.26
C LEU A 184 4.26 -17.67 -5.73
N PRO A 185 5.41 -17.60 -6.40
CA PRO A 185 6.63 -18.20 -5.87
C PRO A 185 7.11 -17.43 -4.62
N VAL A 186 7.95 -18.08 -3.82
CA VAL A 186 8.73 -17.38 -2.80
C VAL A 186 9.85 -16.60 -3.51
N VAL A 187 9.94 -15.30 -3.27
CA VAL A 187 10.89 -14.43 -3.97
C VAL A 187 12.02 -13.95 -3.06
N THR A 188 13.16 -13.70 -3.63
CA THR A 188 14.32 -13.12 -2.94
C THR A 188 14.43 -11.61 -3.16
N CYS A 189 13.82 -11.12 -4.25
CA CYS A 189 13.82 -9.69 -4.57
C CYS A 189 12.43 -9.21 -5.02
N VAL A 190 11.98 -8.11 -4.44
CA VAL A 190 10.72 -7.44 -4.78
C VAL A 190 11.03 -6.14 -5.52
N GLY A 191 10.68 -6.10 -6.81
CA GLY A 191 10.60 -4.84 -7.56
C GLY A 191 9.32 -4.10 -7.18
N MET A 192 9.39 -2.78 -7.10
CA MET A 192 8.24 -1.92 -6.80
C MET A 192 8.21 -0.72 -7.74
N VAL A 193 7.06 -0.43 -8.33
CA VAL A 193 6.83 0.78 -9.11
C VAL A 193 5.69 1.56 -8.51
N ALA A 194 5.99 2.74 -7.98
CA ALA A 194 5.02 3.62 -7.35
C ALA A 194 4.87 4.94 -8.11
N GLY A 195 3.63 5.43 -8.24
CA GLY A 195 3.33 6.78 -8.76
C GLY A 195 2.59 7.61 -7.73
N GLY A 196 3.18 8.72 -7.26
CA GLY A 196 2.57 9.60 -6.26
C GLY A 196 2.12 8.85 -5.01
N THR A 197 0.83 8.94 -4.65
CA THR A 197 0.25 8.24 -3.47
C THR A 197 0.27 6.73 -3.58
N GLY A 198 0.59 6.15 -4.75
CA GLY A 198 0.83 4.71 -4.90
C GLY A 198 2.02 4.18 -4.09
N ILE A 199 2.79 5.05 -3.45
CA ILE A 199 3.85 4.68 -2.50
C ILE A 199 3.31 4.02 -1.24
N THR A 200 2.07 4.30 -0.80
CA THR A 200 1.56 3.84 0.50
C THR A 200 1.49 2.31 0.63
N PRO A 201 0.98 1.52 -0.33
CA PRO A 201 1.05 0.06 -0.23
C PRO A 201 2.49 -0.48 -0.34
N MET A 202 3.39 0.22 -1.04
CA MET A 202 4.80 -0.16 -1.11
C MET A 202 5.46 0.01 0.27
N LEU A 203 5.24 1.15 0.93
CA LEU A 203 5.80 1.41 2.27
C LEU A 203 5.35 0.40 3.30
N GLN A 204 4.09 -0.05 3.26
CA GLN A 204 3.60 -1.07 4.17
C GLN A 204 4.43 -2.36 4.06
N ILE A 205 4.73 -2.82 2.84
CA ILE A 205 5.51 -4.03 2.59
C ILE A 205 7.00 -3.78 2.87
N ILE A 206 7.56 -2.63 2.47
CA ILE A 206 8.95 -2.25 2.77
C ILE A 206 9.19 -2.28 4.28
N ASN A 207 8.31 -1.66 5.06
CA ASN A 207 8.43 -1.62 6.51
C ASN A 207 8.35 -3.03 7.12
N ALA A 208 7.46 -3.89 6.63
CA ALA A 208 7.36 -5.27 7.10
C ALA A 208 8.65 -6.06 6.82
N ILE A 209 9.21 -5.94 5.61
CA ILE A 209 10.47 -6.57 5.21
C ILE A 209 11.65 -6.05 6.05
N MET A 210 11.79 -4.72 6.17
CA MET A 210 12.95 -4.11 6.84
C MET A 210 12.93 -4.33 8.35
N LYS A 211 11.76 -4.43 8.95
CA LYS A 211 11.56 -4.69 10.37
C LYS A 211 12.02 -6.09 10.79
N ASP A 212 11.73 -7.11 9.98
CA ASP A 212 12.17 -8.48 10.27
C ASP A 212 13.63 -8.66 9.84
N LYS A 213 14.53 -8.78 10.84
CA LYS A 213 15.97 -9.02 10.62
C LYS A 213 16.26 -10.39 10.00
N ASN A 214 15.31 -11.32 10.10
CA ASN A 214 15.43 -12.69 9.55
C ASN A 214 14.78 -12.80 8.16
N ASP A 215 14.21 -11.74 7.65
CA ASP A 215 13.67 -11.69 6.31
C ASP A 215 14.81 -11.34 5.32
N PRO A 216 15.24 -12.24 4.44
CA PRO A 216 16.36 -11.98 3.53
C PRO A 216 15.94 -11.16 2.28
N THR A 217 14.64 -10.87 2.13
CA THR A 217 14.09 -10.25 0.94
C THR A 217 14.70 -8.85 0.70
N THR A 218 15.10 -8.61 -0.53
CA THR A 218 15.58 -7.30 -0.98
C THR A 218 14.50 -6.55 -1.74
N VAL A 219 14.59 -5.22 -1.76
CA VAL A 219 13.60 -4.34 -2.41
C VAL A 219 14.30 -3.38 -3.37
N ARG A 220 13.72 -3.21 -4.55
CA ARG A 220 14.12 -2.19 -5.54
C ARG A 220 12.90 -1.37 -5.91
N LEU A 221 12.87 -0.10 -5.54
CA LEU A 221 11.73 0.81 -5.72
C LEU A 221 12.04 1.86 -6.78
N LEU A 222 11.22 1.93 -7.84
CA LEU A 222 11.14 3.08 -8.75
C LEU A 222 9.94 3.94 -8.33
N PHE A 223 10.20 5.18 -7.92
CA PHE A 223 9.17 6.09 -7.42
C PHE A 223 9.04 7.32 -8.33
N ALA A 224 7.92 7.40 -9.05
CA ALA A 224 7.61 8.44 -10.02
C ALA A 224 6.75 9.55 -9.40
N ASN A 225 7.19 10.80 -9.57
CA ASN A 225 6.50 12.00 -9.09
C ASN A 225 6.58 13.13 -10.13
N GLN A 226 5.83 14.21 -9.94
CA GLN A 226 5.85 15.34 -10.88
C GLN A 226 7.07 16.24 -10.66
N THR A 227 7.30 16.64 -9.43
CA THR A 227 8.41 17.51 -9.00
C THR A 227 9.08 16.92 -7.77
N GLU A 228 10.18 17.48 -7.34
CA GLU A 228 10.89 17.07 -6.14
C GLU A 228 10.05 17.25 -4.88
N ASP A 229 9.26 18.32 -4.81
CA ASP A 229 8.36 18.62 -3.67
C ASP A 229 7.18 17.62 -3.58
N ASP A 230 6.88 16.89 -4.66
CA ASP A 230 5.85 15.86 -4.70
C ASP A 230 6.34 14.49 -4.17
N ILE A 231 7.63 14.31 -3.89
CA ILE A 231 8.18 13.05 -3.38
C ILE A 231 7.73 12.85 -1.94
N LEU A 232 6.65 12.07 -1.79
CA LEU A 232 6.08 11.79 -0.48
C LEU A 232 7.02 10.95 0.39
N LEU A 233 7.16 11.34 1.66
CA LEU A 233 7.93 10.59 2.67
C LEU A 233 9.39 10.33 2.26
N ARG A 234 9.99 11.24 1.50
CA ARG A 234 11.35 11.11 0.98
C ARG A 234 12.38 10.87 2.09
N GLU A 235 12.36 11.68 3.15
CA GLU A 235 13.28 11.51 4.27
C GLU A 235 13.20 10.13 4.91
N MET A 236 11.97 9.59 5.05
CA MET A 236 11.76 8.23 5.57
C MET A 236 12.39 7.17 4.64
N LEU A 237 12.20 7.30 3.32
CA LEU A 237 12.79 6.38 2.33
C LEU A 237 14.31 6.46 2.34
N ASP A 238 14.86 7.67 2.34
CA ASP A 238 16.31 7.90 2.39
C ASP A 238 16.94 7.35 3.68
N ASP A 239 16.23 7.47 4.81
CA ASP A 239 16.66 6.88 6.07
C ASP A 239 16.60 5.33 6.06
N LEU A 240 15.60 4.75 5.41
CA LEU A 240 15.55 3.29 5.22
C LEU A 240 16.72 2.80 4.37
N VAL A 241 17.07 3.50 3.28
CA VAL A 241 18.24 3.18 2.44
C VAL A 241 19.54 3.27 3.26
N LYS A 242 19.73 4.33 4.07
CA LYS A 242 20.90 4.49 4.93
C LYS A 242 21.01 3.37 5.97
N LYS A 243 19.89 2.95 6.56
CA LYS A 243 19.83 1.90 7.59
C LYS A 243 20.00 0.50 7.01
N HIS A 244 19.55 0.28 5.76
CA HIS A 244 19.51 -1.04 5.12
C HIS A 244 20.12 -1.03 3.71
N PRO A 245 21.36 -0.52 3.50
CA PRO A 245 21.93 -0.25 2.17
C PRO A 245 22.12 -1.48 1.28
N LYS A 246 22.07 -2.70 1.87
CA LYS A 246 22.14 -3.97 1.12
C LYS A 246 20.78 -4.60 0.85
N ARG A 247 19.71 -4.02 1.39
CA ARG A 247 18.37 -4.62 1.33
C ARG A 247 17.35 -3.77 0.59
N ILE A 248 17.58 -2.46 0.45
CA ILE A 248 16.68 -1.57 -0.27
C ILE A 248 17.47 -0.59 -1.14
N GLU A 249 17.04 -0.44 -2.38
CA GLU A 249 17.46 0.61 -3.30
C GLU A 249 16.24 1.40 -3.75
N VAL A 250 16.38 2.73 -3.84
CA VAL A 250 15.30 3.62 -4.27
C VAL A 250 15.78 4.48 -5.43
N PHE A 251 15.02 4.44 -6.51
CA PHE A 251 15.22 5.22 -7.73
C PHE A 251 14.05 6.20 -7.87
N TYR A 252 14.37 7.45 -8.14
CA TYR A 252 13.36 8.48 -8.34
C TYR A 252 13.31 8.91 -9.80
N THR A 253 12.11 9.12 -10.36
CA THR A 253 11.92 9.82 -11.63
C THR A 253 10.97 11.00 -11.44
N LEU A 254 11.28 12.13 -12.08
CA LEU A 254 10.48 13.35 -12.00
C LEU A 254 10.04 13.79 -13.39
N ASP A 255 8.75 14.10 -13.56
CA ASP A 255 8.22 14.67 -14.81
C ASP A 255 8.88 16.02 -15.13
N ARG A 256 9.13 16.82 -14.09
CA ARG A 256 9.71 18.17 -14.15
C ARG A 256 10.82 18.30 -13.09
N PRO A 257 12.01 17.73 -13.37
CA PRO A 257 13.11 17.80 -12.42
C PRO A 257 13.67 19.23 -12.31
N PRO A 258 14.14 19.64 -11.11
CA PRO A 258 14.87 20.89 -10.95
C PRO A 258 16.28 20.80 -11.58
N ALA A 259 16.93 21.95 -11.74
CA ALA A 259 18.33 22.00 -12.14
C ALA A 259 19.21 21.26 -11.14
N GLY A 260 20.13 20.41 -11.63
CA GLY A 260 21.01 19.59 -10.79
C GLY A 260 20.40 18.29 -10.27
N TRP A 261 19.19 17.92 -10.71
CA TRP A 261 18.60 16.63 -10.40
C TRP A 261 19.48 15.47 -10.91
N SER A 262 19.76 14.49 -10.04
CA SER A 262 20.63 13.34 -10.34
C SER A 262 19.86 12.03 -10.59
N GLY A 263 18.55 11.99 -10.34
CA GLY A 263 17.70 10.83 -10.62
C GLY A 263 17.21 10.81 -12.07
N PHE A 264 16.31 9.89 -12.38
CA PHE A 264 15.68 9.80 -13.69
C PHE A 264 14.78 11.01 -13.97
N SER A 265 14.53 11.27 -15.24
CA SER A 265 13.74 12.39 -15.73
C SER A 265 12.68 11.93 -16.72
N GLY A 266 11.46 12.44 -16.60
CA GLY A 266 10.32 12.13 -17.45
C GLY A 266 9.50 10.94 -16.97
N PHE A 267 8.62 10.49 -17.88
CA PHE A 267 7.75 9.33 -17.62
C PHE A 267 8.56 8.03 -17.61
N VAL A 268 8.05 7.04 -16.89
CA VAL A 268 8.69 5.73 -16.78
C VAL A 268 8.94 5.09 -18.15
N THR A 269 10.20 4.70 -18.41
CA THR A 269 10.65 4.03 -19.63
C THR A 269 11.14 2.60 -19.35
N ASP A 270 11.39 1.83 -20.41
CA ASP A 270 12.00 0.50 -20.30
C ASP A 270 13.43 0.56 -19.76
N GLU A 271 14.23 1.57 -20.12
CA GLU A 271 15.59 1.76 -19.60
C GLU A 271 15.57 2.00 -18.07
N MET A 272 14.65 2.85 -17.59
CA MET A 272 14.49 3.07 -16.16
C MET A 272 14.10 1.79 -15.41
N LEU A 273 13.18 1.01 -15.98
CA LEU A 273 12.78 -0.27 -15.41
C LEU A 273 13.89 -1.32 -15.47
N LEU A 274 14.67 -1.34 -16.54
CA LEU A 274 15.84 -2.24 -16.68
C LEU A 274 16.87 -1.98 -15.58
N GLU A 275 17.09 -0.71 -15.23
CA GLU A 275 18.02 -0.33 -14.16
C GLU A 275 17.41 -0.55 -12.76
N ALA A 276 16.15 -0.15 -12.57
CA ALA A 276 15.54 -0.10 -11.25
C ALA A 276 14.90 -1.42 -10.79
N MET A 277 14.54 -2.34 -11.69
CA MET A 277 13.86 -3.58 -11.30
C MET A 277 14.83 -4.76 -11.14
N PRO A 278 14.47 -5.80 -10.37
CA PRO A 278 15.22 -7.05 -10.39
C PRO A 278 15.16 -7.69 -11.77
N LYS A 279 16.05 -8.64 -12.05
CA LYS A 279 15.95 -9.46 -13.26
C LYS A 279 14.66 -10.29 -13.19
N ALA A 280 13.96 -10.41 -14.35
CA ALA A 280 12.81 -11.29 -14.47
C ALA A 280 13.23 -12.75 -14.21
N GLY A 281 12.46 -13.49 -13.43
CA GLY A 281 12.75 -14.87 -13.07
C GLY A 281 11.88 -15.35 -11.91
N SER A 282 11.97 -16.62 -11.57
CA SER A 282 11.13 -17.25 -10.52
C SER A 282 11.35 -16.69 -9.12
N GLU A 283 12.45 -15.97 -8.89
CA GLU A 283 12.78 -15.40 -7.58
C GLU A 283 12.45 -13.91 -7.45
N SER A 284 11.70 -13.35 -8.41
CA SER A 284 11.33 -11.94 -8.41
C SER A 284 9.85 -11.71 -8.70
N VAL A 285 9.31 -10.66 -8.11
CA VAL A 285 7.96 -10.14 -8.36
C VAL A 285 8.01 -8.63 -8.43
N VAL A 286 7.11 -8.02 -9.21
CA VAL A 286 6.98 -6.56 -9.29
C VAL A 286 5.61 -6.13 -8.78
N LEU A 287 5.60 -5.32 -7.73
CA LEU A 287 4.42 -4.68 -7.18
C LEU A 287 4.22 -3.32 -7.84
N MET A 288 2.99 -2.99 -8.20
CA MET A 288 2.70 -1.76 -8.95
C MET A 288 1.51 -1.03 -8.35
N CYS A 289 1.66 0.28 -8.13
CA CYS A 289 0.58 1.16 -7.72
C CYS A 289 0.81 2.59 -8.21
N GLY A 290 -0.17 3.17 -8.89
CA GLY A 290 -0.09 4.53 -9.41
C GLY A 290 -1.22 4.86 -10.37
N PRO A 291 -1.15 5.99 -11.07
CA PRO A 291 -2.15 6.38 -12.05
C PRO A 291 -2.37 5.29 -13.11
N PRO A 292 -3.64 4.95 -13.45
CA PRO A 292 -3.92 3.89 -14.43
C PRO A 292 -3.18 4.06 -15.76
N VAL A 293 -3.09 5.30 -16.26
CA VAL A 293 -2.37 5.59 -17.51
C VAL A 293 -0.88 5.23 -17.41
N MET A 294 -0.23 5.52 -16.27
CA MET A 294 1.17 5.13 -16.03
C MET A 294 1.30 3.61 -16.00
N MET A 295 0.43 2.91 -15.26
CA MET A 295 0.46 1.46 -15.15
C MET A 295 0.23 0.76 -16.49
N ASP A 296 -0.79 1.18 -17.23
CA ASP A 296 -1.24 0.47 -18.44
C ASP A 296 -0.43 0.82 -19.69
N ARG A 297 0.14 2.05 -19.78
CA ARG A 297 0.85 2.50 -20.99
C ARG A 297 2.37 2.48 -20.85
N ALA A 298 2.89 2.52 -19.62
CA ALA A 298 4.34 2.57 -19.38
C ALA A 298 4.83 1.35 -18.61
N VAL A 299 4.29 1.07 -17.42
CA VAL A 299 4.87 0.08 -16.52
C VAL A 299 4.66 -1.35 -17.04
N LYS A 300 3.41 -1.79 -17.21
CA LYS A 300 3.12 -3.17 -17.63
C LYS A 300 3.74 -3.56 -18.96
N PRO A 301 3.58 -2.75 -20.06
CA PRO A 301 4.14 -3.13 -21.34
C PRO A 301 5.66 -3.22 -21.33
N ASN A 302 6.33 -2.36 -20.57
CA ASN A 302 7.79 -2.35 -20.51
C ASN A 302 8.31 -3.50 -19.61
N LEU A 303 7.62 -3.86 -18.52
CA LEU A 303 7.96 -5.05 -17.75
C LEU A 303 7.80 -6.34 -18.59
N GLU A 304 6.75 -6.45 -19.42
CA GLU A 304 6.57 -7.57 -20.35
C GLU A 304 7.74 -7.67 -21.35
N LYS A 305 8.22 -6.54 -21.91
CA LYS A 305 9.42 -6.49 -22.77
C LYS A 305 10.68 -6.95 -22.05
N LEU A 306 10.80 -6.65 -20.75
CA LEU A 306 11.91 -7.08 -19.88
C LEU A 306 11.82 -8.54 -19.44
N GLY A 307 10.79 -9.27 -19.88
CA GLY A 307 10.61 -10.70 -19.64
C GLY A 307 9.84 -11.05 -18.37
N PHE A 308 9.20 -10.10 -17.70
CA PHE A 308 8.33 -10.41 -16.59
C PHE A 308 7.02 -11.02 -17.09
N ASP A 309 6.67 -12.19 -16.55
CA ASP A 309 5.37 -12.81 -16.78
C ASP A 309 4.28 -12.07 -16.03
N LYS A 310 3.04 -12.15 -16.53
CA LYS A 310 1.86 -11.56 -15.86
C LYS A 310 1.64 -12.10 -14.45
N SER A 311 2.11 -13.31 -14.16
CA SER A 311 2.06 -13.87 -12.81
C SER A 311 3.01 -13.16 -11.84
N GLN A 312 4.07 -12.55 -12.32
CA GLN A 312 5.04 -11.82 -11.53
C GLN A 312 4.67 -10.34 -11.32
N MET A 313 3.66 -9.84 -12.01
CA MET A 313 3.20 -8.45 -11.95
C MET A 313 1.95 -8.33 -11.09
N LEU A 314 2.06 -7.70 -9.92
CA LEU A 314 1.00 -7.54 -8.93
C LEU A 314 0.58 -6.07 -8.84
N ALA A 315 -0.66 -5.75 -9.21
CA ALA A 315 -1.21 -4.40 -9.11
C ALA A 315 -2.18 -4.27 -7.92
N PHE A 316 -2.07 -3.19 -7.15
CA PHE A 316 -2.95 -2.84 -6.04
C PHE A 316 -4.24 -2.15 -6.47
#